data_94d44386c419adefbdde14a3013e0746
#
_entry.id   94d44386c419adefbdde14a3013e0746
#
_cell.length_a   1.000
_cell.length_b   1.000
_cell.length_c   1.000
_cell.angle_alpha   90.00
_cell.angle_beta   90.00
_cell.angle_gamma   90.00
#
_symmetry.space_group_name_H-M   'P 1'
#
loop_
_entity.id
_entity.type
_entity.pdbx_description
1 polymer ?
#
loop_
_entity_poly.entity_id
_entity_poly.type
_entity_poly.pdbx_seq_one_letter_code
_entity_poly.pdbx_strand_id
1 'polypeptide(L)'
;MSSHQDRPRWNDIFVKRPVIAIVVSLLLLLAGLRSAIDIPVLQFPVIKSSSIQIMTPYPGATAESVQGFVTEPIERVANAIPGVDYVESTTTSGESIVTAWMKLNEDSTDALAELSSGLSQIRLELPDGAEDPFIEVSRADSPYASFYLAVKVPETQPLGEVTDIVQRDIVPQLTSVPNVQRVENSGVRPAMRIWLNAWKMAALNVTAHEVRDTLQSNNVIGALGASESPTQRITLKTDATARTAEDFQSMIIRSENGAEIRLGDVARIELGIEEMQMRSRYDQDIVVFLPIYAAPGASEIAVADALYDRIEEINKILPDDLELFMAFDISNYMRDSLREIVITLGETILLVGFVVVALMGSFRTALVPLMTIPISLLGAVAAMSVIGFSFNLLTVLAIVLSVGLVVDDAIVVVENVARNLRSGMSRYDAALTSSRRLLGPITAMTATLAVVYAPIGFLSGLSGVLFREFAFALGVAVLISGFVALTLSPILSAWVCPDQGHESATTRWVNRRFDRTADIYARVVDFSLKWRYQLITASVFFSLLSAPLYLFSLKELSPVE
;
A
#
# COMPACT_ATOMS: atom_id res chain seq x y z
N MET A 1 21.52 12.67 -55.33
CA MET A 1 21.25 12.75 -53.87
C MET A 1 21.47 11.37 -53.25
N SER A 2 22.70 10.89 -53.19
CA SER A 2 23.01 9.48 -52.78
C SER A 2 24.25 9.35 -51.87
N SER A 3 24.58 10.35 -51.02
CA SER A 3 25.78 10.27 -50.18
C SER A 3 25.56 10.32 -48.66
N HIS A 4 24.29 10.26 -48.20
CA HIS A 4 23.99 10.28 -46.75
C HIS A 4 23.63 8.92 -46.14
N GLN A 5 23.58 7.80 -46.94
CA GLN A 5 23.18 6.47 -46.45
C GLN A 5 24.31 5.57 -45.91
N ASP A 6 25.56 5.95 -46.03
CA ASP A 6 26.71 5.07 -45.76
C ASP A 6 27.40 5.25 -44.39
N ARG A 7 26.91 6.20 -43.54
CA ARG A 7 27.48 6.27 -42.19
C ARG A 7 26.92 5.17 -41.29
N PRO A 8 27.81 4.38 -40.64
CA PRO A 8 27.36 3.34 -39.72
C PRO A 8 26.57 3.98 -38.56
N ARG A 9 25.38 3.47 -38.30
CA ARG A 9 24.55 3.87 -37.16
C ARG A 9 24.70 2.88 -36.03
N TRP A 10 24.47 3.29 -34.80
CA TRP A 10 24.63 2.44 -33.62
C TRP A 10 23.79 1.13 -33.70
N ASN A 11 22.58 1.20 -34.28
CA ASN A 11 21.67 0.06 -34.45
C ASN A 11 22.14 -0.94 -35.52
N ASP A 12 23.02 -0.55 -36.45
CA ASP A 12 23.59 -1.47 -37.47
C ASP A 12 24.35 -2.64 -36.80
N ILE A 13 24.93 -2.43 -35.62
CA ILE A 13 25.75 -3.42 -34.92
C ILE A 13 24.93 -4.66 -34.56
N PHE A 14 23.65 -4.46 -34.21
CA PHE A 14 22.74 -5.55 -33.86
C PHE A 14 22.34 -6.37 -35.08
N VAL A 15 22.08 -5.73 -36.22
CA VAL A 15 21.77 -6.44 -37.48
C VAL A 15 23.02 -7.17 -38.02
N LYS A 16 24.20 -6.57 -37.90
CA LYS A 16 25.48 -7.19 -38.30
C LYS A 16 25.88 -8.34 -37.38
N ARG A 17 25.52 -8.29 -36.10
CA ARG A 17 25.83 -9.30 -35.10
C ARG A 17 24.55 -9.69 -34.33
N PRO A 18 23.67 -10.50 -34.94
CA PRO A 18 22.34 -10.79 -34.36
C PRO A 18 22.43 -11.45 -32.97
N VAL A 19 23.53 -12.14 -32.68
CA VAL A 19 23.77 -12.74 -31.37
C VAL A 19 23.74 -11.69 -30.25
N ILE A 20 24.23 -10.47 -30.49
CA ILE A 20 24.22 -9.41 -29.47
C ILE A 20 22.77 -9.02 -29.12
N ALA A 21 21.90 -8.85 -30.11
CA ALA A 21 20.50 -8.53 -29.87
C ALA A 21 19.77 -9.64 -29.09
N ILE A 22 20.03 -10.90 -29.46
CA ILE A 22 19.44 -12.05 -28.78
C ILE A 22 19.92 -12.14 -27.33
N VAL A 23 21.23 -11.98 -27.09
CA VAL A 23 21.78 -12.03 -25.73
C VAL A 23 21.24 -10.91 -24.86
N VAL A 24 21.18 -9.68 -25.37
CA VAL A 24 20.62 -8.54 -24.62
C VAL A 24 19.14 -8.77 -24.30
N SER A 25 18.37 -9.25 -25.28
CA SER A 25 16.94 -9.55 -25.07
C SER A 25 16.72 -10.69 -24.08
N LEU A 26 17.58 -11.72 -24.12
CA LEU A 26 17.55 -12.82 -23.16
C LEU A 26 17.93 -12.34 -21.74
N LEU A 27 18.91 -11.46 -21.62
CA LEU A 27 19.27 -10.84 -20.34
C LEU A 27 18.11 -10.00 -19.77
N LEU A 28 17.43 -9.21 -20.60
CA LEU A 28 16.24 -8.45 -20.19
C LEU A 28 15.12 -9.39 -19.71
N LEU A 29 14.88 -10.48 -20.44
CA LEU A 29 13.88 -11.48 -20.07
C LEU A 29 14.21 -12.17 -18.75
N LEU A 30 15.45 -12.65 -18.57
CA LEU A 30 15.89 -13.32 -17.34
C LEU A 30 15.92 -12.37 -16.14
N ALA A 31 16.42 -11.15 -16.33
CA ALA A 31 16.41 -10.11 -15.29
C ALA A 31 14.97 -9.78 -14.88
N GLY A 32 14.07 -9.61 -15.86
CA GLY A 32 12.66 -9.34 -15.59
C GLY A 32 11.95 -10.47 -14.88
N LEU A 33 12.21 -11.71 -15.29
CA LEU A 33 11.63 -12.88 -14.62
C LEU A 33 12.12 -12.99 -13.16
N ARG A 34 13.41 -12.75 -12.93
CA ARG A 34 13.97 -12.71 -11.57
C ARG A 34 13.35 -11.59 -10.75
N SER A 35 13.29 -10.38 -11.30
CA SER A 35 12.68 -9.23 -10.63
C SER A 35 11.19 -9.43 -10.34
N ALA A 36 10.45 -10.09 -11.22
CA ALA A 36 9.03 -10.38 -11.02
C ALA A 36 8.75 -11.29 -9.81
N ILE A 37 9.73 -12.10 -9.41
CA ILE A 37 9.65 -12.95 -8.21
C ILE A 37 10.00 -12.16 -6.94
N ASP A 38 10.99 -11.26 -7.03
CA ASP A 38 11.56 -10.58 -5.86
C ASP A 38 10.88 -9.24 -5.54
N ILE A 39 10.16 -8.63 -6.49
CA ILE A 39 9.50 -7.34 -6.32
C ILE A 39 8.37 -7.44 -5.28
N PRO A 40 8.29 -6.53 -4.28
CA PRO A 40 7.24 -6.58 -3.28
C PRO A 40 5.87 -6.29 -3.92
N VAL A 41 4.86 -7.04 -3.50
CA VAL A 41 3.47 -6.86 -3.91
C VAL A 41 2.74 -6.09 -2.81
N LEU A 42 2.27 -4.90 -3.14
CA LEU A 42 1.59 -3.98 -2.23
C LEU A 42 0.24 -3.57 -2.81
N GLN A 43 -0.69 -3.10 -1.99
CA GLN A 43 -1.95 -2.56 -2.49
C GLN A 43 -1.71 -1.22 -3.22
N PHE A 44 -0.94 -0.33 -2.59
CA PHE A 44 -0.57 0.99 -3.13
C PHE A 44 0.95 1.18 -3.09
N PRO A 45 1.49 2.14 -3.85
CA PRO A 45 2.89 2.55 -3.69
C PRO A 45 3.20 2.95 -2.25
N VAL A 46 4.44 2.74 -1.82
CA VAL A 46 4.87 3.17 -0.48
C VAL A 46 4.78 4.69 -0.38
N ILE A 47 3.89 5.17 0.49
CA ILE A 47 3.70 6.60 0.76
C ILE A 47 4.54 6.94 2.00
N LYS A 48 5.61 7.69 1.82
CA LYS A 48 6.38 8.22 2.95
C LYS A 48 5.63 9.43 3.53
N SER A 49 4.50 9.18 4.12
CA SER A 49 3.76 10.13 4.94
C SER A 49 3.46 9.44 6.26
N SER A 50 3.60 10.16 7.34
CA SER A 50 3.29 9.68 8.68
C SER A 50 2.42 10.70 9.38
N SER A 51 1.63 10.23 10.33
CA SER A 51 0.99 11.04 11.33
C SER A 51 1.49 10.62 12.70
N ILE A 52 1.64 11.59 13.58
CA ILE A 52 2.00 11.35 14.97
C ILE A 52 0.75 11.60 15.79
N GLN A 53 0.24 10.54 16.40
CA GLN A 53 -0.94 10.59 17.24
C GLN A 53 -0.53 10.67 18.71
N ILE A 54 -1.11 11.61 19.43
CA ILE A 54 -0.87 11.84 20.85
C ILE A 54 -2.19 11.60 21.55
N MET A 55 -2.25 10.53 22.32
CA MET A 55 -3.42 10.17 23.12
C MET A 55 -3.15 10.53 24.58
N THR A 56 -4.08 11.25 25.21
CA THR A 56 -3.94 11.67 26.59
C THR A 56 -5.24 11.43 27.33
N PRO A 57 -5.32 10.36 28.15
CA PRO A 57 -6.47 10.10 29.00
C PRO A 57 -6.57 11.13 30.12
N TYR A 58 -7.78 11.60 30.40
CA TYR A 58 -8.13 12.41 31.56
C TYR A 58 -9.44 11.90 32.18
N PRO A 59 -9.38 10.76 32.88
CA PRO A 59 -10.58 10.10 33.39
C PRO A 59 -11.45 10.99 34.26
N GLY A 60 -12.77 10.99 34.00
CA GLY A 60 -13.73 11.76 34.77
C GLY A 60 -13.87 13.24 34.39
N ALA A 61 -13.07 13.73 33.45
CA ALA A 61 -13.18 15.10 32.95
C ALA A 61 -14.27 15.22 31.86
N THR A 62 -14.94 16.36 31.80
CA THR A 62 -15.86 16.68 30.70
C THR A 62 -15.07 17.01 29.42
N ALA A 63 -15.67 16.84 28.25
CA ALA A 63 -15.02 17.17 26.99
C ALA A 63 -14.50 18.61 26.92
N GLU A 64 -15.24 19.59 27.47
CA GLU A 64 -14.81 20.99 27.54
C GLU A 64 -13.54 21.16 28.42
N SER A 65 -13.49 20.44 29.56
CA SER A 65 -12.30 20.48 30.44
C SER A 65 -11.10 19.81 29.78
N VAL A 66 -11.32 18.69 29.08
CA VAL A 66 -10.26 18.01 28.31
C VAL A 66 -9.78 18.92 27.20
N GLN A 67 -10.67 19.59 26.45
CA GLN A 67 -10.32 20.49 25.37
C GLN A 67 -9.41 21.63 25.87
N GLY A 68 -9.85 22.38 26.87
CA GLY A 68 -9.13 23.58 27.31
C GLY A 68 -7.84 23.29 28.07
N PHE A 69 -7.79 22.20 28.86
CA PHE A 69 -6.62 21.93 29.72
C PHE A 69 -5.67 20.85 29.20
N VAL A 70 -6.08 20.05 28.23
CA VAL A 70 -5.26 18.96 27.68
C VAL A 70 -5.05 19.13 26.19
N THR A 71 -6.14 19.22 25.40
CA THR A 71 -6.06 19.26 23.94
C THR A 71 -5.33 20.51 23.43
N GLU A 72 -5.75 21.71 23.84
CA GLU A 72 -5.14 22.97 23.38
C GLU A 72 -3.64 23.12 23.69
N PRO A 73 -3.14 22.78 24.92
CA PRO A 73 -1.70 22.76 25.17
C PRO A 73 -0.93 21.81 24.27
N ILE A 74 -1.46 20.61 24.00
CA ILE A 74 -0.82 19.61 23.13
C ILE A 74 -0.83 20.05 21.68
N GLU A 75 -1.95 20.58 21.17
CA GLU A 75 -2.05 21.15 19.82
C GLU A 75 -1.01 22.24 19.58
N ARG A 76 -0.80 23.11 20.56
CA ARG A 76 0.20 24.19 20.50
C ARG A 76 1.61 23.64 20.32
N VAL A 77 1.95 22.58 21.02
CA VAL A 77 3.25 21.90 20.86
C VAL A 77 3.31 21.22 19.49
N ALA A 78 2.30 20.45 19.13
CA ALA A 78 2.26 19.71 17.86
C ALA A 78 2.36 20.64 16.63
N ASN A 79 1.69 21.79 16.65
CA ASN A 79 1.75 22.79 15.58
C ASN A 79 3.11 23.50 15.44
N ALA A 80 3.92 23.48 16.51
CA ALA A 80 5.25 24.12 16.48
C ALA A 80 6.34 23.22 15.89
N ILE A 81 6.06 21.94 15.67
CA ILE A 81 7.04 20.96 15.19
C ILE A 81 7.36 21.17 13.71
N PRO A 82 8.64 21.31 13.32
CA PRO A 82 9.04 21.37 11.93
C PRO A 82 8.60 20.10 11.16
N GLY A 83 8.15 20.29 9.93
CA GLY A 83 7.70 19.18 9.08
C GLY A 83 6.22 18.79 9.27
N VAL A 84 5.53 19.33 10.27
CA VAL A 84 4.07 19.19 10.39
C VAL A 84 3.38 20.04 9.32
N ASP A 85 2.38 19.46 8.65
CA ASP A 85 1.56 20.12 7.65
C ASP A 85 0.33 20.76 8.30
N TYR A 86 -0.41 19.96 9.07
CA TYR A 86 -1.55 20.41 9.88
C TYR A 86 -1.77 19.50 11.09
N VAL A 87 -2.51 19.99 12.06
CA VAL A 87 -2.89 19.26 13.26
C VAL A 87 -4.41 19.14 13.31
N GLU A 88 -4.88 17.95 13.64
CA GLU A 88 -6.28 17.61 13.85
C GLU A 88 -6.44 17.05 15.25
N SER A 89 -7.53 17.38 15.93
CA SER A 89 -7.81 16.83 17.26
C SER A 89 -9.24 16.32 17.39
N THR A 90 -9.39 15.28 18.20
CA THR A 90 -10.67 14.74 18.62
C THR A 90 -10.69 14.69 20.15
N THR A 91 -11.61 15.43 20.75
CA THR A 91 -11.75 15.50 22.20
C THR A 91 -13.08 14.90 22.63
N THR A 92 -13.02 13.95 23.55
CA THR A 92 -14.18 13.31 24.16
C THR A 92 -14.15 13.49 25.68
N SER A 93 -15.22 13.08 26.38
CA SER A 93 -15.18 13.03 27.84
C SER A 93 -14.15 12.00 28.30
N GLY A 94 -13.14 12.46 29.01
CA GLY A 94 -12.07 11.60 29.54
C GLY A 94 -10.88 11.35 28.63
N GLU A 95 -10.85 11.86 27.39
CA GLU A 95 -9.74 11.60 26.48
C GLU A 95 -9.52 12.71 25.44
N SER A 96 -8.26 12.99 25.17
CA SER A 96 -7.80 13.86 24.08
C SER A 96 -6.96 13.04 23.10
N ILE A 97 -7.27 13.16 21.81
CA ILE A 97 -6.48 12.58 20.71
C ILE A 97 -6.08 13.73 19.79
N VAL A 98 -4.77 14.03 19.72
CA VAL A 98 -4.21 15.05 18.83
C VAL A 98 -3.35 14.35 17.78
N THR A 99 -3.64 14.58 16.51
CA THR A 99 -2.94 13.98 15.38
C THR A 99 -2.19 15.05 14.60
N ALA A 100 -0.87 14.99 14.60
CA ALA A 100 -0.01 15.83 13.78
C ALA A 100 0.30 15.13 12.45
N TRP A 101 -0.21 15.67 11.35
CA TRP A 101 0.03 15.15 10.01
C TRP A 101 1.32 15.74 9.45
N MET A 102 2.24 14.87 9.07
CA MET A 102 3.53 15.26 8.53
C MET A 102 3.43 15.58 7.04
N LYS A 103 4.25 16.51 6.57
CA LYS A 103 4.43 16.74 5.12
C LYS A 103 4.93 15.48 4.44
N LEU A 104 4.54 15.31 3.18
CA LEU A 104 4.97 14.18 2.37
C LEU A 104 6.50 14.15 2.24
N ASN A 105 7.08 12.96 2.44
CA ASN A 105 8.52 12.66 2.41
C ASN A 105 9.35 13.26 3.56
N GLU A 106 8.72 13.79 4.61
CA GLU A 106 9.43 14.16 5.86
C GLU A 106 9.62 12.92 6.75
N ASP A 107 10.76 12.89 7.46
CA ASP A 107 11.05 11.84 8.43
C ASP A 107 10.36 12.16 9.76
N SER A 108 9.54 11.24 10.24
CA SER A 108 8.86 11.37 11.53
C SER A 108 9.78 11.19 12.73
N THR A 109 11.00 10.72 12.55
CA THR A 109 11.93 10.42 13.66
C THR A 109 12.36 11.68 14.39
N ASP A 110 12.78 12.70 13.65
CA ASP A 110 13.18 13.99 14.22
C ASP A 110 11.97 14.71 14.84
N ALA A 111 10.84 14.71 14.14
CA ALA A 111 9.59 15.28 14.64
C ALA A 111 9.12 14.60 15.94
N LEU A 112 9.25 13.27 16.06
CA LEU A 112 8.93 12.52 17.25
C LEU A 112 9.82 12.92 18.45
N ALA A 113 11.12 13.11 18.22
CA ALA A 113 12.05 13.53 19.25
C ALA A 113 11.73 14.95 19.77
N GLU A 114 11.45 15.89 18.86
CA GLU A 114 11.07 17.25 19.23
C GLU A 114 9.71 17.28 19.94
N LEU A 115 8.73 16.52 19.45
CA LEU A 115 7.41 16.40 20.07
C LEU A 115 7.51 15.84 21.48
N SER A 116 8.27 14.77 21.68
CA SER A 116 8.50 14.18 23.01
C SER A 116 9.14 15.19 23.99
N SER A 117 10.11 15.96 23.48
CA SER A 117 10.72 17.05 24.27
C SER A 117 9.72 18.15 24.61
N GLY A 118 8.90 18.59 23.63
CA GLY A 118 7.87 19.60 23.82
C GLY A 118 6.78 19.17 24.81
N LEU A 119 6.30 17.93 24.72
CA LEU A 119 5.32 17.37 25.64
C LEU A 119 5.86 17.29 27.06
N SER A 120 7.13 16.93 27.22
CA SER A 120 7.79 16.92 28.55
C SER A 120 7.84 18.31 29.17
N GLN A 121 7.98 19.37 28.37
CA GLN A 121 8.01 20.76 28.87
C GLN A 121 6.64 21.21 29.36
N ILE A 122 5.56 20.84 28.69
CA ILE A 122 4.20 21.22 29.07
C ILE A 122 3.59 20.30 30.14
N ARG A 123 4.31 19.27 30.61
CA ARG A 123 3.76 18.29 31.57
C ARG A 123 3.25 18.96 32.85
N LEU A 124 3.88 20.06 33.27
CA LEU A 124 3.47 20.86 34.45
C LEU A 124 2.25 21.78 34.16
N GLU A 125 1.92 22.01 32.87
CA GLU A 125 0.73 22.76 32.49
C GLU A 125 -0.51 21.85 32.45
N LEU A 126 -0.33 20.53 32.28
CA LEU A 126 -1.41 19.56 32.26
C LEU A 126 -1.96 19.34 33.70
N PRO A 127 -3.26 19.09 33.85
CA PRO A 127 -3.87 18.80 35.16
C PRO A 127 -3.26 17.55 35.79
N ASP A 128 -3.14 17.54 37.13
CA ASP A 128 -2.62 16.39 37.92
C ASP A 128 -3.42 15.09 37.69
N GLY A 129 -4.69 15.19 37.30
CA GLY A 129 -5.53 14.03 36.98
C GLY A 129 -5.40 13.52 35.56
N ALA A 130 -4.71 14.22 34.69
CA ALA A 130 -4.42 13.75 33.33
C ALA A 130 -3.26 12.77 33.35
N GLU A 131 -3.40 11.67 32.62
CA GLU A 131 -2.33 10.69 32.44
C GLU A 131 -1.23 11.23 31.52
N ASP A 132 -0.08 10.56 31.49
CA ASP A 132 1.01 10.93 30.60
C ASP A 132 0.59 10.73 29.14
N PRO A 133 0.89 11.69 28.23
CA PRO A 133 0.60 11.56 26.81
C PRO A 133 1.30 10.33 26.21
N PHE A 134 0.53 9.49 25.55
CA PHE A 134 1.04 8.36 24.79
C PHE A 134 1.20 8.78 23.32
N ILE A 135 2.39 8.57 22.77
CA ILE A 135 2.70 8.96 21.39
C ILE A 135 2.77 7.71 20.52
N GLU A 136 2.02 7.74 19.43
CA GLU A 136 2.03 6.70 18.43
C GLU A 136 2.31 7.29 17.03
N VAL A 137 3.23 6.68 16.28
CA VAL A 137 3.49 7.05 14.90
C VAL A 137 2.69 6.12 14.00
N SER A 138 1.71 6.68 13.31
CA SER A 138 0.93 5.98 12.29
C SER A 138 1.37 6.42 10.90
N ARG A 139 1.33 5.50 9.95
CA ARG A 139 1.71 5.78 8.56
C ARG A 139 0.45 5.95 7.71
N ALA A 140 0.48 6.94 6.82
CA ALA A 140 -0.64 7.25 5.93
C ALA A 140 -0.88 6.16 4.86
N ASP A 141 0.11 5.31 4.58
CA ASP A 141 0.00 4.20 3.64
C ASP A 141 -0.66 2.95 4.24
N SER A 142 -0.76 2.88 5.58
CA SER A 142 -1.42 1.78 6.28
C SER A 142 -2.14 2.28 7.55
N PRO A 143 -3.17 3.13 7.39
CA PRO A 143 -3.91 3.67 8.53
C PRO A 143 -4.79 2.60 9.22
N TYR A 144 -5.03 1.48 8.56
CA TYR A 144 -5.83 0.37 9.05
C TYR A 144 -4.99 -0.90 9.16
N ALA A 145 -5.42 -1.81 10.03
CA ALA A 145 -4.83 -3.13 10.11
C ALA A 145 -5.02 -3.90 8.80
N SER A 146 -3.97 -4.57 8.34
CA SER A 146 -4.02 -5.39 7.13
C SER A 146 -4.79 -6.70 7.36
N PHE A 147 -4.80 -7.18 8.61
CA PHE A 147 -5.48 -8.42 8.98
C PHE A 147 -6.24 -8.21 10.28
N TYR A 148 -7.38 -8.89 10.41
CA TYR A 148 -8.11 -8.99 11.65
C TYR A 148 -8.29 -10.47 11.98
N LEU A 149 -7.59 -10.93 13.01
CA LEU A 149 -7.86 -12.22 13.60
C LEU A 149 -8.93 -12.06 14.67
N ALA A 150 -9.61 -13.13 14.98
CA ALA A 150 -10.62 -13.14 16.01
C ALA A 150 -10.54 -14.41 16.85
N VAL A 151 -10.77 -14.27 18.15
CA VAL A 151 -10.96 -15.37 19.08
C VAL A 151 -12.42 -15.35 19.51
N LYS A 152 -13.14 -16.45 19.28
CA LYS A 152 -14.53 -16.60 19.70
C LYS A 152 -14.59 -16.77 21.22
N VAL A 153 -15.48 -16.00 21.86
CA VAL A 153 -15.72 -16.08 23.31
C VAL A 153 -16.86 -17.06 23.58
N PRO A 154 -16.58 -18.20 24.22
CA PRO A 154 -17.61 -19.14 24.59
C PRO A 154 -18.60 -18.54 25.60
N GLU A 155 -19.88 -18.95 25.55
CA GLU A 155 -20.88 -18.49 26.54
C GLU A 155 -20.53 -18.92 27.97
N THR A 156 -19.69 -19.95 28.12
CA THR A 156 -19.24 -20.52 29.41
C THR A 156 -18.12 -19.75 30.06
N GLN A 157 -17.41 -18.86 29.31
CA GLN A 157 -16.24 -18.12 29.82
C GLN A 157 -16.47 -16.61 29.84
N PRO A 158 -16.07 -15.91 30.91
CA PRO A 158 -16.10 -14.46 30.97
C PRO A 158 -15.16 -13.84 29.92
N LEU A 159 -15.61 -12.76 29.27
CA LEU A 159 -14.81 -12.02 28.26
C LEU A 159 -13.41 -11.62 28.77
N GLY A 160 -13.31 -11.22 30.05
CA GLY A 160 -12.03 -10.82 30.64
C GLY A 160 -11.02 -11.95 30.72
N GLU A 161 -11.45 -13.18 31.02
CA GLU A 161 -10.57 -14.35 31.07
C GLU A 161 -10.04 -14.71 29.68
N VAL A 162 -10.93 -14.70 28.66
CA VAL A 162 -10.51 -14.91 27.27
C VAL A 162 -9.55 -13.84 26.81
N THR A 163 -9.82 -12.56 27.16
CA THR A 163 -8.91 -11.45 26.85
C THR A 163 -7.54 -11.61 27.50
N ASP A 164 -7.47 -12.13 28.73
CA ASP A 164 -6.20 -12.41 29.41
C ASP A 164 -5.40 -13.50 28.70
N ILE A 165 -6.06 -14.61 28.32
CA ILE A 165 -5.45 -15.68 27.52
C ILE A 165 -4.92 -15.12 26.19
N VAL A 166 -5.73 -14.34 25.50
CA VAL A 166 -5.35 -13.69 24.24
C VAL A 166 -4.10 -12.83 24.43
N GLN A 167 -4.09 -11.98 25.45
CA GLN A 167 -2.98 -11.05 25.70
C GLN A 167 -1.69 -11.77 26.09
N ARG A 168 -1.79 -12.84 26.89
CA ARG A 168 -0.63 -13.55 27.44
C ARG A 168 -0.08 -14.60 26.47
N ASP A 169 -0.96 -15.37 25.83
CA ASP A 169 -0.58 -16.57 25.12
C ASP A 169 -0.63 -16.42 23.59
N ILE A 170 -1.50 -15.56 23.04
CA ILE A 170 -1.69 -15.40 21.59
C ILE A 170 -0.90 -14.19 21.04
N VAL A 171 -1.08 -13.00 21.61
CA VAL A 171 -0.48 -11.77 21.10
C VAL A 171 1.04 -11.87 20.94
N PRO A 172 1.83 -12.40 21.91
CA PRO A 172 3.28 -12.52 21.73
C PRO A 172 3.68 -13.44 20.58
N GLN A 173 2.93 -14.52 20.34
CA GLN A 173 3.20 -15.46 19.26
C GLN A 173 2.91 -14.83 17.89
N LEU A 174 1.82 -14.07 17.75
CA LEU A 174 1.49 -13.34 16.53
C LEU A 174 2.49 -12.19 16.26
N THR A 175 2.93 -11.48 17.31
CA THR A 175 3.95 -10.43 17.18
C THR A 175 5.30 -10.99 16.74
N SER A 176 5.60 -12.26 17.02
CA SER A 176 6.83 -12.92 16.58
C SER A 176 6.84 -13.33 15.11
N VAL A 177 5.71 -13.23 14.40
CA VAL A 177 5.62 -13.56 12.98
C VAL A 177 6.45 -12.56 12.17
N PRO A 178 7.28 -13.01 11.23
CA PRO A 178 8.11 -12.13 10.43
C PRO A 178 7.28 -11.08 9.69
N ASN A 179 7.76 -9.82 9.71
CA ASN A 179 7.11 -8.67 9.08
C ASN A 179 5.75 -8.27 9.68
N VAL A 180 5.36 -8.77 10.84
CA VAL A 180 4.32 -8.18 11.67
C VAL A 180 4.95 -7.03 12.45
N GLN A 181 4.39 -5.83 12.32
CA GLN A 181 4.83 -4.64 13.06
C GLN A 181 4.21 -4.61 14.45
N ARG A 182 2.90 -4.83 14.51
CA ARG A 182 2.09 -4.64 15.71
C ARG A 182 0.87 -5.54 15.67
N VAL A 183 0.49 -6.02 16.86
CA VAL A 183 -0.78 -6.72 17.10
C VAL A 183 -1.51 -5.99 18.22
N GLU A 184 -2.69 -5.51 17.94
CA GLU A 184 -3.57 -4.88 18.93
C GLU A 184 -4.55 -5.92 19.48
N ASN A 185 -5.05 -5.66 20.68
CA ASN A 185 -6.05 -6.50 21.31
C ASN A 185 -7.28 -5.63 21.64
N SER A 186 -8.40 -5.90 20.97
CA SER A 186 -9.67 -5.20 21.19
C SER A 186 -10.48 -5.75 22.37
N GLY A 187 -9.94 -6.72 23.10
CA GLY A 187 -10.58 -7.28 24.28
C GLY A 187 -10.53 -6.30 25.46
N VAL A 188 -11.36 -6.57 26.43
CA VAL A 188 -11.46 -5.78 27.67
C VAL A 188 -10.73 -6.51 28.78
N ARG A 189 -9.77 -5.83 29.41
CA ARG A 189 -8.93 -6.42 30.47
C ARG A 189 -9.75 -6.76 31.70
N PRO A 190 -9.39 -7.84 32.44
CA PRO A 190 -9.97 -8.06 33.75
C PRO A 190 -9.58 -6.94 34.70
N ALA A 191 -10.53 -6.48 35.50
CA ALA A 191 -10.33 -5.40 36.48
C ALA A 191 -11.13 -5.67 37.74
N MET A 192 -10.59 -5.24 38.89
CA MET A 192 -11.31 -5.28 40.13
C MET A 192 -12.32 -4.12 40.15
N ARG A 193 -13.61 -4.44 40.16
CA ARG A 193 -14.71 -3.44 40.18
C ARG A 193 -15.10 -3.14 41.60
N ILE A 194 -15.03 -1.87 41.98
CA ILE A 194 -15.36 -1.38 43.31
C ILE A 194 -16.57 -0.45 43.20
N TRP A 195 -17.74 -0.98 43.51
CA TRP A 195 -19.00 -0.25 43.43
C TRP A 195 -19.29 0.45 44.76
N LEU A 196 -19.07 1.75 44.79
CA LEU A 196 -19.29 2.58 45.98
C LEU A 196 -20.78 2.73 46.29
N ASN A 197 -21.15 2.56 47.55
CA ASN A 197 -22.51 2.80 48.03
C ASN A 197 -22.60 4.15 48.72
N ALA A 198 -23.21 5.15 48.02
CA ALA A 198 -23.28 6.53 48.52
C ALA A 198 -24.00 6.66 49.89
N TRP A 199 -25.03 5.83 50.16
CA TRP A 199 -25.75 5.84 51.44
C TRP A 199 -24.87 5.33 52.59
N LYS A 200 -24.13 4.25 52.38
CA LYS A 200 -23.22 3.72 53.39
C LYS A 200 -22.05 4.66 53.62
N MET A 201 -21.49 5.27 52.58
CA MET A 201 -20.43 6.27 52.67
C MET A 201 -20.90 7.48 53.47
N ALA A 202 -22.11 8.01 53.22
CA ALA A 202 -22.67 9.11 53.95
C ALA A 202 -22.91 8.75 55.45
N ALA A 203 -23.42 7.55 55.74
CA ALA A 203 -23.64 7.08 57.09
C ALA A 203 -22.36 6.94 57.93
N LEU A 204 -21.24 6.56 57.27
CA LEU A 204 -19.92 6.42 57.92
C LEU A 204 -19.03 7.65 57.72
N ASN A 205 -19.58 8.72 57.11
CA ASN A 205 -18.86 9.97 56.79
C ASN A 205 -17.54 9.71 56.03
N VAL A 206 -17.58 8.80 55.03
CA VAL A 206 -16.45 8.46 54.15
C VAL A 206 -16.64 9.15 52.81
N THR A 207 -15.60 9.77 52.31
CA THR A 207 -15.61 10.44 50.99
C THR A 207 -15.01 9.54 49.91
N ALA A 208 -15.36 9.77 48.64
CA ALA A 208 -14.77 9.06 47.51
C ALA A 208 -13.25 9.30 47.38
N HIS A 209 -12.81 10.49 47.82
CA HIS A 209 -11.39 10.85 47.88
C HIS A 209 -10.62 9.94 48.85
N GLU A 210 -11.15 9.75 50.09
CA GLU A 210 -10.54 8.84 51.06
C GLU A 210 -10.44 7.41 50.53
N VAL A 211 -11.46 6.93 49.83
CA VAL A 211 -11.43 5.60 49.19
C VAL A 211 -10.32 5.53 48.14
N ARG A 212 -10.22 6.53 47.23
CA ARG A 212 -9.16 6.58 46.24
C ARG A 212 -7.79 6.60 46.85
N ASP A 213 -7.56 7.46 47.84
CA ASP A 213 -6.26 7.59 48.52
C ASP A 213 -5.88 6.29 49.26
N THR A 214 -6.88 5.61 49.83
CA THR A 214 -6.69 4.31 50.46
C THR A 214 -6.23 3.26 49.45
N LEU A 215 -6.88 3.20 48.29
CA LEU A 215 -6.52 2.28 47.21
C LEU A 215 -5.11 2.56 46.67
N GLN A 216 -4.78 3.82 46.44
CA GLN A 216 -3.45 4.21 45.96
C GLN A 216 -2.35 3.91 46.98
N SER A 217 -2.61 4.10 48.27
CA SER A 217 -1.62 3.93 49.36
C SER A 217 -1.40 2.47 49.75
N ASN A 218 -2.44 1.63 49.62
CA ASN A 218 -2.43 0.27 50.14
C ASN A 218 -2.31 -0.81 49.02
N ASN A 219 -2.19 -0.42 47.76
CA ASN A 219 -1.97 -1.35 46.65
C ASN A 219 -0.63 -1.07 45.97
N VAL A 220 0.46 -1.25 46.72
CA VAL A 220 1.81 -0.88 46.32
C VAL A 220 2.81 -2.02 46.57
N ILE A 221 3.69 -2.23 45.60
CA ILE A 221 4.91 -3.04 45.79
C ILE A 221 6.05 -2.07 46.05
N GLY A 222 6.58 -2.07 47.27
CA GLY A 222 7.71 -1.22 47.64
C GLY A 222 8.99 -2.01 47.83
N ALA A 223 10.09 -1.55 47.26
CA ALA A 223 11.43 -2.04 47.58
C ALA A 223 11.92 -1.33 48.85
N LEU A 224 12.08 -2.06 49.94
CA LEU A 224 12.57 -1.53 51.22
C LEU A 224 14.11 -1.50 51.33
N GLY A 225 14.81 -1.95 50.25
CA GLY A 225 16.25 -2.05 50.25
C GLY A 225 16.77 -3.45 50.60
N ALA A 226 17.98 -3.55 51.03
CA ALA A 226 18.61 -4.81 51.43
C ALA A 226 19.37 -4.68 52.72
N SER A 227 19.32 -5.69 53.58
CA SER A 227 20.20 -5.85 54.71
C SER A 227 21.43 -6.66 54.26
N GLU A 228 22.63 -6.12 54.49
CA GLU A 228 23.88 -6.77 54.10
C GLU A 228 24.70 -7.16 55.32
N SER A 229 25.21 -8.38 55.33
CA SER A 229 26.23 -8.86 56.26
C SER A 229 27.42 -9.39 55.44
N PRO A 230 28.60 -9.66 56.04
CA PRO A 230 29.77 -10.16 55.33
C PRO A 230 29.53 -11.47 54.54
N THR A 231 28.48 -12.21 54.86
CA THR A 231 28.19 -13.52 54.31
C THR A 231 26.82 -13.65 53.65
N GLN A 232 25.93 -12.62 53.84
CA GLN A 232 24.54 -12.72 53.35
C GLN A 232 23.96 -11.35 53.01
N ARG A 233 23.26 -11.28 51.87
CA ARG A 233 22.44 -10.14 51.48
C ARG A 233 20.98 -10.57 51.46
N ILE A 234 20.14 -9.90 52.24
CA ILE A 234 18.70 -10.13 52.33
C ILE A 234 17.99 -8.93 51.71
N THR A 235 17.37 -9.12 50.55
CA THR A 235 16.53 -8.08 49.95
C THR A 235 15.18 -8.04 50.68
N LEU A 236 14.83 -6.85 51.14
CA LEU A 236 13.57 -6.59 51.82
C LEU A 236 12.60 -5.96 50.79
N LYS A 237 11.43 -6.54 50.65
CA LYS A 237 10.34 -5.96 49.89
C LYS A 237 9.06 -5.97 50.71
N THR A 238 8.25 -4.95 50.56
CA THR A 238 6.86 -5.00 50.99
C THR A 238 5.99 -5.39 49.80
N ASP A 239 5.08 -6.30 50.02
CA ASP A 239 4.07 -6.70 49.07
C ASP A 239 2.70 -6.47 49.73
N ALA A 240 2.17 -5.28 49.55
CA ALA A 240 0.84 -4.88 50.01
C ALA A 240 -0.19 -4.96 48.87
N THR A 241 0.11 -5.72 47.83
CA THR A 241 -0.75 -5.84 46.66
C THR A 241 -1.98 -6.66 47.01
N ALA A 242 -3.15 -6.07 46.91
CA ALA A 242 -4.41 -6.79 46.97
C ALA A 242 -4.64 -7.54 45.64
N ARG A 243 -4.92 -8.83 45.69
CA ARG A 243 -5.07 -9.70 44.51
C ARG A 243 -6.48 -10.31 44.38
N THR A 244 -7.19 -10.40 45.50
CA THR A 244 -8.53 -10.98 45.54
C THR A 244 -9.55 -9.95 45.99
N ALA A 245 -10.83 -10.18 45.74
CA ALA A 245 -11.89 -9.32 46.20
C ALA A 245 -11.90 -9.22 47.73
N GLU A 246 -11.52 -10.29 48.44
CA GLU A 246 -11.41 -10.33 49.90
C GLU A 246 -10.28 -9.44 50.39
N ASP A 247 -9.15 -9.39 49.71
CA ASP A 247 -8.04 -8.49 50.08
C ASP A 247 -8.49 -7.04 50.02
N PHE A 248 -9.17 -6.66 48.91
CA PHE A 248 -9.72 -5.31 48.75
C PHE A 248 -10.80 -5.00 49.79
N GLN A 249 -11.71 -5.95 50.09
CA GLN A 249 -12.74 -5.76 51.11
C GLN A 249 -12.14 -5.49 52.50
N SER A 250 -11.00 -6.10 52.83
CA SER A 250 -10.33 -5.98 54.10
C SER A 250 -9.52 -4.68 54.29
N MET A 251 -9.31 -3.90 53.20
CA MET A 251 -8.54 -2.64 53.28
C MET A 251 -9.20 -1.66 54.26
N ILE A 252 -8.40 -1.10 55.15
CA ILE A 252 -8.86 -0.13 56.16
C ILE A 252 -8.79 1.26 55.53
N ILE A 253 -9.98 1.93 55.40
CA ILE A 253 -10.07 3.32 54.95
C ILE A 253 -9.68 4.27 56.09
N ARG A 254 -10.23 4.02 57.30
CA ARG A 254 -10.00 4.85 58.46
C ARG A 254 -10.11 4.02 59.74
N SER A 255 -9.28 4.35 60.75
CA SER A 255 -9.35 3.77 62.07
C SER A 255 -9.50 4.93 63.08
N GLU A 256 -10.64 4.98 63.78
CA GLU A 256 -10.93 6.00 64.80
C GLU A 256 -11.46 5.31 66.05
N ASN A 257 -10.87 5.66 67.23
CA ASN A 257 -11.29 5.14 68.53
C ASN A 257 -11.38 3.60 68.62
N GLY A 258 -10.56 2.88 67.89
CA GLY A 258 -10.57 1.42 67.85
C GLY A 258 -11.61 0.78 66.94
N ALA A 259 -12.43 1.59 66.26
CA ALA A 259 -13.32 1.13 65.21
C ALA A 259 -12.65 1.31 63.84
N GLU A 260 -12.60 0.23 63.05
CA GLU A 260 -12.04 0.22 61.71
C GLU A 260 -13.18 0.29 60.69
N ILE A 261 -13.11 1.23 59.75
CA ILE A 261 -13.98 1.29 58.58
C ILE A 261 -13.21 0.67 57.42
N ARG A 262 -13.73 -0.40 56.88
CA ARG A 262 -13.13 -1.17 55.77
C ARG A 262 -13.81 -0.83 54.45
N LEU A 263 -13.09 -1.05 53.34
CA LEU A 263 -13.62 -0.83 51.99
C LEU A 263 -14.88 -1.65 51.73
N GLY A 264 -14.96 -2.87 52.24
CA GLY A 264 -16.14 -3.75 52.13
C GLY A 264 -17.38 -3.18 52.86
N ASP A 265 -17.22 -2.27 53.86
CA ASP A 265 -18.36 -1.67 54.53
C ASP A 265 -19.09 -0.64 53.65
N VAL A 266 -18.36 0.02 52.77
CA VAL A 266 -18.86 1.11 51.90
C VAL A 266 -18.98 0.73 50.43
N ALA A 267 -18.44 -0.41 50.00
CA ALA A 267 -18.43 -0.85 48.62
C ALA A 267 -18.80 -2.32 48.46
N ARG A 268 -19.27 -2.68 47.24
CA ARG A 268 -19.30 -4.05 46.71
C ARG A 268 -18.10 -4.23 45.79
N ILE A 269 -17.33 -5.28 46.01
CA ILE A 269 -16.09 -5.54 45.31
C ILE A 269 -16.21 -6.89 44.59
N GLU A 270 -15.93 -6.90 43.31
CA GLU A 270 -16.00 -8.09 42.49
C GLU A 270 -14.95 -8.03 41.37
N LEU A 271 -14.43 -9.18 40.98
CA LEU A 271 -13.62 -9.28 39.76
C LEU A 271 -14.57 -9.18 38.55
N GLY A 272 -14.31 -8.22 37.71
CA GLY A 272 -15.08 -7.96 36.49
C GLY A 272 -14.14 -7.61 35.34
N ILE A 273 -14.57 -6.72 34.49
CA ILE A 273 -13.80 -6.19 33.36
C ILE A 273 -13.72 -4.67 33.47
N GLU A 274 -12.71 -4.07 32.82
CA GLU A 274 -12.65 -2.63 32.61
C GLU A 274 -13.94 -2.10 31.97
N GLU A 275 -14.11 -0.79 31.94
CA GLU A 275 -15.29 -0.21 31.29
C GLU A 275 -15.30 -0.54 29.80
N MET A 276 -16.37 -1.21 29.37
CA MET A 276 -16.53 -1.64 27.99
C MET A 276 -17.07 -0.48 27.15
N GLN A 277 -16.21 0.15 26.37
CA GLN A 277 -16.59 1.22 25.43
C GLN A 277 -17.13 0.64 24.09
N MET A 278 -16.60 -0.52 23.67
CA MET A 278 -16.99 -1.20 22.43
C MET A 278 -17.29 -2.68 22.67
N ARG A 279 -18.25 -3.22 21.94
CA ARG A 279 -18.52 -4.65 21.91
C ARG A 279 -18.31 -5.19 20.50
N SER A 280 -17.36 -6.07 20.36
CA SER A 280 -16.99 -6.70 19.09
C SER A 280 -17.79 -7.97 18.85
N ARG A 281 -18.33 -8.12 17.63
CA ARG A 281 -19.05 -9.31 17.19
C ARG A 281 -18.62 -9.73 15.80
N TYR A 282 -18.60 -11.02 15.58
CA TYR A 282 -18.41 -11.63 14.27
C TYR A 282 -19.48 -12.70 14.09
N ASP A 283 -20.28 -12.58 13.05
CA ASP A 283 -21.40 -13.49 12.74
C ASP A 283 -22.32 -13.79 13.96
N GLN A 284 -22.70 -12.70 14.69
CA GLN A 284 -23.51 -12.69 15.91
C GLN A 284 -22.79 -13.15 17.20
N ASP A 285 -21.70 -13.89 17.12
CA ASP A 285 -20.91 -14.30 18.28
C ASP A 285 -20.06 -13.15 18.82
N ILE A 286 -19.86 -13.11 20.14
CA ILE A 286 -18.94 -12.19 20.78
C ILE A 286 -17.52 -12.68 20.49
N VAL A 287 -16.66 -11.78 20.01
CA VAL A 287 -15.25 -12.10 19.70
C VAL A 287 -14.31 -11.06 20.28
N VAL A 288 -13.07 -11.47 20.51
CA VAL A 288 -11.94 -10.60 20.72
C VAL A 288 -11.21 -10.46 19.40
N PHE A 289 -11.25 -9.26 18.80
CA PHE A 289 -10.47 -8.99 17.59
C PHE A 289 -9.02 -8.69 17.91
N LEU A 290 -8.16 -9.10 16.99
CA LEU A 290 -6.73 -8.85 16.98
C LEU A 290 -6.36 -8.18 15.66
N PRO A 291 -6.45 -6.83 15.59
CA PRO A 291 -5.92 -6.08 14.47
C PRO A 291 -4.41 -6.29 14.33
N ILE A 292 -3.96 -6.68 13.13
CA ILE A 292 -2.55 -6.92 12.84
C ILE A 292 -2.09 -5.98 11.74
N TYR A 293 -1.02 -5.25 12.03
CA TYR A 293 -0.38 -4.31 11.12
C TYR A 293 0.89 -4.93 10.56
N ALA A 294 0.97 -4.96 9.23
CA ALA A 294 2.17 -5.41 8.54
C ALA A 294 3.29 -4.35 8.63
N ALA A 295 4.54 -4.82 8.65
CA ALA A 295 5.69 -3.92 8.60
C ALA A 295 5.75 -3.15 7.27
N PRO A 296 6.22 -1.90 7.29
CA PRO A 296 6.30 -1.08 6.09
C PRO A 296 7.07 -1.74 4.94
N GLY A 297 6.46 -1.76 3.75
CA GLY A 297 7.07 -2.36 2.57
C GLY A 297 7.14 -3.90 2.56
N ALA A 298 6.58 -4.55 3.56
CA ALA A 298 6.46 -6.00 3.59
C ALA A 298 5.37 -6.48 2.61
N SER A 299 5.57 -7.65 2.03
CA SER A 299 4.52 -8.30 1.24
C SER A 299 3.40 -8.79 2.15
N GLU A 300 2.21 -8.19 2.05
CA GLU A 300 1.05 -8.60 2.83
C GLU A 300 0.64 -10.05 2.54
N ILE A 301 0.87 -10.53 1.32
CA ILE A 301 0.65 -11.94 0.97
C ILE A 301 1.56 -12.87 1.77
N ALA A 302 2.86 -12.54 1.90
CA ALA A 302 3.80 -13.35 2.66
C ALA A 302 3.51 -13.31 4.17
N VAL A 303 3.06 -12.15 4.68
CA VAL A 303 2.61 -12.02 6.08
C VAL A 303 1.37 -12.88 6.32
N ALA A 304 0.38 -12.85 5.40
CA ALA A 304 -0.82 -13.67 5.51
C ALA A 304 -0.48 -15.17 5.57
N ASP A 305 0.38 -15.66 4.68
CA ASP A 305 0.80 -17.06 4.66
C ASP A 305 1.44 -17.46 6.00
N ALA A 306 2.35 -16.64 6.52
CA ALA A 306 2.99 -16.87 7.82
C ALA A 306 1.99 -16.81 9.00
N LEU A 307 0.95 -15.94 8.90
CA LEU A 307 -0.12 -15.88 9.90
C LEU A 307 -1.00 -17.12 9.87
N TYR A 308 -1.37 -17.63 8.70
CA TYR A 308 -2.14 -18.88 8.60
C TYR A 308 -1.40 -20.06 9.21
N ASP A 309 -0.10 -20.21 8.93
CA ASP A 309 0.74 -21.24 9.56
C ASP A 309 0.76 -21.08 11.08
N ARG A 310 0.91 -19.83 11.57
CA ARG A 310 0.94 -19.54 13.00
C ARG A 310 -0.41 -19.77 13.69
N ILE A 311 -1.53 -19.45 13.03
CA ILE A 311 -2.89 -19.72 13.53
C ILE A 311 -3.06 -21.23 13.77
N GLU A 312 -2.62 -22.06 12.83
CA GLU A 312 -2.71 -23.53 12.97
C GLU A 312 -1.86 -24.04 14.16
N GLU A 313 -0.67 -23.47 14.38
CA GLU A 313 0.18 -23.81 15.54
C GLU A 313 -0.47 -23.39 16.86
N ILE A 314 -1.01 -22.15 16.93
CA ILE A 314 -1.66 -21.64 18.15
C ILE A 314 -2.90 -22.47 18.49
N ASN A 315 -3.73 -22.81 17.52
CA ASN A 315 -4.94 -23.62 17.77
C ASN A 315 -4.64 -25.02 18.32
N LYS A 316 -3.44 -25.57 18.11
CA LYS A 316 -3.03 -26.87 18.70
C LYS A 316 -2.76 -26.80 20.20
N ILE A 317 -2.51 -25.61 20.74
CA ILE A 317 -2.16 -25.39 22.15
C ILE A 317 -3.25 -24.64 22.93
N LEU A 318 -4.22 -24.06 22.23
CA LEU A 318 -5.37 -23.41 22.88
C LEU A 318 -6.30 -24.47 23.52
N PRO A 319 -7.05 -24.09 24.58
CA PRO A 319 -8.15 -24.90 25.10
C PRO A 319 -9.17 -25.21 23.99
N ASP A 320 -9.78 -26.40 24.07
CA ASP A 320 -10.71 -26.95 23.06
C ASP A 320 -11.93 -26.04 22.77
N ASP A 321 -12.27 -25.16 23.67
CA ASP A 321 -13.40 -24.22 23.58
C ASP A 321 -13.02 -22.86 22.99
N LEU A 322 -11.72 -22.60 22.74
CA LEU A 322 -11.22 -21.39 22.12
C LEU A 322 -10.68 -21.67 20.72
N GLU A 323 -11.07 -20.85 19.76
CA GLU A 323 -10.61 -20.93 18.37
C GLU A 323 -10.12 -19.56 17.90
N LEU A 324 -8.88 -19.52 17.41
CA LEU A 324 -8.31 -18.37 16.70
C LEU A 324 -8.52 -18.56 15.21
N PHE A 325 -9.13 -17.58 14.54
CA PHE A 325 -9.35 -17.61 13.10
C PHE A 325 -9.13 -16.27 12.43
N MET A 326 -8.93 -16.30 11.12
CA MET A 326 -8.79 -15.10 10.28
C MET A 326 -10.19 -14.58 9.94
N ALA A 327 -10.56 -13.43 10.48
CA ALA A 327 -11.85 -12.78 10.22
C ALA A 327 -11.80 -11.87 8.98
N PHE A 328 -10.68 -11.19 8.74
CA PHE A 328 -10.46 -10.37 7.55
C PHE A 328 -9.01 -10.50 7.09
N ASP A 329 -8.82 -10.67 5.80
CA ASP A 329 -7.53 -10.85 5.13
C ASP A 329 -7.47 -10.01 3.85
N ILE A 330 -6.68 -8.93 3.89
CA ILE A 330 -6.45 -8.06 2.72
C ILE A 330 -5.73 -8.81 1.59
N SER A 331 -4.94 -9.85 1.91
CA SER A 331 -4.17 -10.59 0.91
C SER A 331 -5.06 -11.34 -0.08
N ASN A 332 -6.29 -11.70 0.29
CA ASN A 332 -7.25 -12.33 -0.62
C ASN A 332 -7.57 -11.41 -1.80
N TYR A 333 -7.86 -10.13 -1.52
CA TYR A 333 -8.08 -9.14 -2.55
C TYR A 333 -6.83 -8.96 -3.45
N MET A 334 -5.64 -8.97 -2.85
CA MET A 334 -4.38 -8.85 -3.59
C MET A 334 -4.10 -10.08 -4.47
N ARG A 335 -4.35 -11.28 -3.97
CA ARG A 335 -4.22 -12.53 -4.74
C ARG A 335 -5.18 -12.57 -5.92
N ASP A 336 -6.44 -12.20 -5.69
CA ASP A 336 -7.44 -12.11 -6.74
C ASP A 336 -7.07 -11.06 -7.78
N SER A 337 -6.60 -9.89 -7.34
CA SER A 337 -6.11 -8.84 -8.24
C SER A 337 -4.93 -9.30 -9.08
N LEU A 338 -3.92 -9.95 -8.49
CA LEU A 338 -2.79 -10.52 -9.23
C LEU A 338 -3.23 -11.56 -10.25
N ARG A 339 -4.17 -12.43 -9.88
CA ARG A 339 -4.72 -13.44 -10.78
C ARG A 339 -5.45 -12.79 -11.96
N GLU A 340 -6.29 -11.79 -11.69
CA GLU A 340 -7.01 -11.04 -12.72
C GLU A 340 -6.06 -10.33 -13.69
N ILE A 341 -4.96 -9.80 -13.17
CA ILE A 341 -3.89 -9.19 -13.96
C ILE A 341 -3.27 -10.17 -14.94
N VAL A 342 -2.89 -11.36 -14.46
CA VAL A 342 -2.28 -12.38 -15.31
C VAL A 342 -3.27 -12.83 -16.38
N ILE A 343 -4.55 -12.98 -16.06
CA ILE A 343 -5.61 -13.31 -16.99
C ILE A 343 -5.77 -12.19 -18.03
N THR A 344 -5.94 -10.95 -17.58
CA THR A 344 -6.12 -9.77 -18.46
C THR A 344 -4.91 -9.55 -19.37
N LEU A 345 -3.69 -9.75 -18.86
CA LEU A 345 -2.46 -9.69 -19.66
C LEU A 345 -2.47 -10.77 -20.75
N GLY A 346 -2.84 -12.01 -20.38
CA GLY A 346 -2.98 -13.12 -21.33
C GLY A 346 -4.04 -12.83 -22.40
N GLU A 347 -5.22 -12.39 -22.01
CA GLU A 347 -6.30 -11.99 -22.92
C GLU A 347 -5.87 -10.85 -23.86
N THR A 348 -5.20 -9.83 -23.32
CA THR A 348 -4.69 -8.70 -24.11
C THR A 348 -3.67 -9.17 -25.13
N ILE A 349 -2.71 -10.02 -24.76
CA ILE A 349 -1.71 -10.59 -25.68
C ILE A 349 -2.40 -11.44 -26.77
N LEU A 350 -3.39 -12.24 -26.41
CA LEU A 350 -4.17 -13.04 -27.36
C LEU A 350 -4.96 -12.16 -28.32
N LEU A 351 -5.65 -11.13 -27.80
CA LEU A 351 -6.43 -10.21 -28.62
C LEU A 351 -5.53 -9.43 -29.58
N VAL A 352 -4.44 -8.90 -29.08
CA VAL A 352 -3.42 -8.20 -29.89
C VAL A 352 -2.85 -9.15 -30.94
N GLY A 353 -2.49 -10.37 -30.55
CA GLY A 353 -2.03 -11.41 -31.47
C GLY A 353 -3.04 -11.70 -32.57
N PHE A 354 -4.31 -11.85 -32.21
CA PHE A 354 -5.39 -12.04 -33.17
C PHE A 354 -5.51 -10.88 -34.18
N VAL A 355 -5.51 -9.63 -33.67
CA VAL A 355 -5.57 -8.42 -34.50
C VAL A 355 -4.38 -8.34 -35.45
N VAL A 356 -3.16 -8.60 -34.94
CA VAL A 356 -1.94 -8.59 -35.74
C VAL A 356 -1.99 -9.68 -36.84
N VAL A 357 -2.43 -10.90 -36.50
CA VAL A 357 -2.63 -11.97 -37.50
C VAL A 357 -3.67 -11.57 -38.54
N ALA A 358 -4.78 -10.98 -38.11
CA ALA A 358 -5.84 -10.53 -39.02
C ALA A 358 -5.36 -9.43 -39.99
N LEU A 359 -4.59 -8.47 -39.48
CA LEU A 359 -4.05 -7.35 -40.27
C LEU A 359 -2.90 -7.77 -41.18
N MET A 360 -2.01 -8.63 -40.72
CA MET A 360 -0.85 -9.08 -41.50
C MET A 360 -1.13 -10.29 -42.37
N GLY A 361 -2.25 -10.97 -42.14
CA GLY A 361 -2.67 -12.16 -42.92
C GLY A 361 -1.71 -13.36 -42.77
N SER A 362 -0.79 -13.34 -41.82
CA SER A 362 0.22 -14.38 -41.63
C SER A 362 0.55 -14.57 -40.15
N PHE A 363 0.34 -15.79 -39.66
CA PHE A 363 0.71 -16.14 -38.29
C PHE A 363 2.23 -16.03 -38.06
N ARG A 364 3.06 -16.31 -39.09
CA ARG A 364 4.52 -16.20 -38.94
C ARG A 364 4.97 -14.77 -38.68
N THR A 365 4.43 -13.80 -39.40
CA THR A 365 4.78 -12.39 -39.21
C THR A 365 4.30 -11.85 -37.87
N ALA A 366 3.15 -12.32 -37.37
CA ALA A 366 2.61 -11.96 -36.06
C ALA A 366 3.45 -12.51 -34.88
N LEU A 367 4.25 -13.55 -35.13
CA LEU A 367 5.09 -14.13 -34.07
C LEU A 367 6.13 -13.11 -33.54
N VAL A 368 6.60 -12.18 -34.37
CA VAL A 368 7.60 -11.18 -33.96
C VAL A 368 7.07 -10.23 -32.91
N PRO A 369 5.95 -9.52 -33.10
CA PRO A 369 5.35 -8.71 -32.03
C PRO A 369 5.01 -9.54 -30.80
N LEU A 370 4.46 -10.75 -30.96
CA LEU A 370 4.13 -11.63 -29.84
C LEU A 370 5.35 -12.05 -28.99
N MET A 371 6.54 -12.16 -29.58
CA MET A 371 7.77 -12.44 -28.85
C MET A 371 8.37 -11.18 -28.20
N THR A 372 8.21 -10.01 -28.81
CA THR A 372 8.80 -8.77 -28.31
C THR A 372 8.02 -8.19 -27.13
N ILE A 373 6.70 -8.44 -27.03
CA ILE A 373 5.86 -7.98 -25.91
C ILE A 373 6.39 -8.51 -24.56
N PRO A 374 6.53 -9.84 -24.33
CA PRO A 374 7.01 -10.34 -23.05
C PRO A 374 8.40 -9.83 -22.68
N ILE A 375 9.30 -9.71 -23.68
CA ILE A 375 10.66 -9.21 -23.47
C ILE A 375 10.63 -7.75 -22.99
N SER A 376 9.81 -6.92 -23.62
CA SER A 376 9.71 -5.50 -23.25
C SER A 376 9.05 -5.31 -21.88
N LEU A 377 7.98 -6.06 -21.60
CA LEU A 377 7.28 -5.99 -20.32
C LEU A 377 8.17 -6.47 -19.15
N LEU A 378 8.82 -7.62 -19.31
CA LEU A 378 9.75 -8.13 -18.30
C LEU A 378 10.95 -7.22 -18.14
N GLY A 379 11.44 -6.61 -19.22
CA GLY A 379 12.47 -5.58 -19.15
C GLY A 379 12.01 -4.36 -18.33
N ALA A 380 10.75 -3.95 -18.49
CA ALA A 380 10.16 -2.86 -17.69
C ALA A 380 10.07 -3.25 -16.19
N VAL A 381 9.66 -4.48 -15.89
CA VAL A 381 9.63 -5.01 -14.52
C VAL A 381 11.03 -5.04 -13.91
N ALA A 382 12.06 -5.44 -14.67
CA ALA A 382 13.45 -5.39 -14.21
C ALA A 382 13.87 -3.96 -13.86
N ALA A 383 13.53 -2.98 -14.70
CA ALA A 383 13.86 -1.59 -14.44
C ALA A 383 13.07 -1.02 -13.22
N MET A 384 11.80 -1.37 -13.06
CA MET A 384 11.01 -1.02 -11.88
C MET A 384 11.67 -1.53 -10.59
N SER A 385 12.10 -2.78 -10.58
CA SER A 385 12.79 -3.38 -9.44
C SER A 385 14.10 -2.65 -9.09
N VAL A 386 14.89 -2.26 -10.10
CA VAL A 386 16.14 -1.49 -9.90
C VAL A 386 15.87 -0.10 -9.33
N ILE A 387 14.77 0.53 -9.71
CA ILE A 387 14.37 1.86 -9.20
C ILE A 387 13.77 1.74 -7.78
N GLY A 388 13.40 0.54 -7.32
CA GLY A 388 12.81 0.29 -6.01
C GLY A 388 11.30 0.48 -6.00
N PHE A 389 10.62 0.32 -7.14
CA PHE A 389 9.18 0.32 -7.25
C PHE A 389 8.57 -1.02 -6.85
N SER A 390 7.27 -1.02 -6.57
CA SER A 390 6.51 -2.19 -6.16
C SER A 390 5.54 -2.67 -7.26
N PHE A 391 5.10 -3.92 -7.18
CA PHE A 391 3.89 -4.35 -7.85
C PHE A 391 2.69 -3.89 -7.04
N ASN A 392 1.95 -2.92 -7.56
CA ASN A 392 0.72 -2.42 -6.97
C ASN A 392 -0.32 -2.21 -8.08
N LEU A 393 -1.55 -1.91 -7.68
CA LEU A 393 -2.66 -1.74 -8.61
C LEU A 393 -2.31 -0.77 -9.77
N LEU A 394 -1.61 0.32 -9.47
CA LEU A 394 -1.27 1.35 -10.47
C LEU A 394 -0.14 0.91 -11.40
N THR A 395 0.93 0.31 -10.88
CA THR A 395 2.04 -0.19 -11.72
C THR A 395 1.60 -1.31 -12.62
N VAL A 396 0.69 -2.13 -12.16
CA VAL A 396 0.11 -3.20 -12.95
C VAL A 396 -0.80 -2.66 -14.06
N LEU A 397 -1.63 -1.67 -13.74
CA LEU A 397 -2.41 -0.96 -14.75
C LEU A 397 -1.49 -0.35 -15.82
N ALA A 398 -0.34 0.22 -15.42
CA ALA A 398 0.66 0.71 -16.35
C ALA A 398 1.21 -0.39 -17.27
N ILE A 399 1.51 -1.57 -16.73
CA ILE A 399 1.99 -2.73 -17.49
C ILE A 399 0.94 -3.18 -18.51
N VAL A 400 -0.32 -3.36 -18.10
CA VAL A 400 -1.41 -3.77 -18.99
C VAL A 400 -1.62 -2.72 -20.10
N LEU A 401 -1.65 -1.44 -19.74
CA LEU A 401 -1.80 -0.36 -20.72
C LEU A 401 -0.61 -0.29 -21.69
N SER A 402 0.59 -0.59 -21.22
CA SER A 402 1.80 -0.59 -22.05
C SER A 402 1.81 -1.64 -23.14
N VAL A 403 1.04 -2.75 -23.01
CA VAL A 403 0.99 -3.83 -24.02
C VAL A 403 0.60 -3.27 -25.39
N GLY A 404 -0.44 -2.42 -25.44
CA GLY A 404 -0.87 -1.79 -26.69
C GLY A 404 0.18 -0.86 -27.29
N LEU A 405 0.86 -0.08 -26.44
CA LEU A 405 1.90 0.86 -26.87
C LEU A 405 3.18 0.15 -27.35
N VAL A 406 3.55 -0.94 -26.67
CA VAL A 406 4.74 -1.75 -26.97
C VAL A 406 4.59 -2.48 -28.30
N VAL A 407 3.40 -2.91 -28.63
CA VAL A 407 3.15 -3.68 -29.85
C VAL A 407 3.29 -2.85 -31.12
N ASP A 408 2.94 -1.57 -31.07
CA ASP A 408 2.95 -0.69 -32.23
C ASP A 408 4.36 -0.56 -32.84
N ASP A 409 5.39 -0.40 -32.04
CA ASP A 409 6.78 -0.31 -32.49
C ASP A 409 7.19 -1.56 -33.28
N ALA A 410 6.84 -2.75 -32.76
CA ALA A 410 7.17 -4.01 -33.39
C ALA A 410 6.41 -4.21 -34.73
N ILE A 411 5.13 -3.84 -34.78
CA ILE A 411 4.28 -3.95 -36.00
C ILE A 411 4.89 -3.11 -37.13
N VAL A 412 5.26 -1.86 -36.86
CA VAL A 412 5.86 -0.95 -37.86
C VAL A 412 7.17 -1.53 -38.43
N VAL A 413 7.99 -2.14 -37.58
CA VAL A 413 9.24 -2.79 -38.02
C VAL A 413 8.96 -4.01 -38.88
N VAL A 414 8.07 -4.89 -38.44
CA VAL A 414 7.71 -6.12 -39.20
C VAL A 414 7.15 -5.79 -40.57
N GLU A 415 6.22 -4.80 -40.64
CA GLU A 415 5.64 -4.37 -41.88
C GLU A 415 6.69 -3.83 -42.85
N ASN A 416 7.60 -2.99 -42.36
CA ASN A 416 8.66 -2.42 -43.19
C ASN A 416 9.64 -3.48 -43.73
N VAL A 417 10.06 -4.43 -42.88
CA VAL A 417 10.92 -5.56 -43.29
C VAL A 417 10.19 -6.45 -44.29
N ALA A 418 8.93 -6.82 -44.02
CA ALA A 418 8.13 -7.63 -44.94
C ALA A 418 7.92 -6.96 -46.30
N ARG A 419 7.74 -5.64 -46.33
CA ARG A 419 7.64 -4.84 -47.54
C ARG A 419 8.97 -4.88 -48.35
N ASN A 420 10.10 -4.71 -47.67
CA ASN A 420 11.41 -4.76 -48.33
C ASN A 420 11.74 -6.18 -48.88
N LEU A 421 11.39 -7.23 -48.15
CA LEU A 421 11.51 -8.62 -48.63
C LEU A 421 10.63 -8.87 -49.89
N ARG A 422 9.41 -8.36 -49.91
CA ARG A 422 8.52 -8.43 -51.08
C ARG A 422 9.07 -7.68 -52.28
N SER A 423 9.82 -6.61 -52.08
CA SER A 423 10.51 -5.88 -53.16
C SER A 423 11.77 -6.59 -53.71
N GLY A 424 12.11 -7.79 -53.20
CA GLY A 424 13.23 -8.60 -53.66
C GLY A 424 14.57 -8.33 -52.96
N MET A 425 14.57 -7.60 -51.85
CA MET A 425 15.79 -7.41 -51.06
C MET A 425 16.20 -8.71 -50.36
N SER A 426 17.49 -8.88 -50.14
CA SER A 426 17.98 -9.98 -49.30
C SER A 426 17.50 -9.78 -47.83
N ARG A 427 17.40 -10.85 -47.04
CA ARG A 427 16.99 -10.82 -45.65
C ARG A 427 17.83 -9.85 -44.83
N TYR A 428 19.14 -9.87 -45.04
CA TYR A 428 20.08 -8.97 -44.36
C TYR A 428 19.86 -7.51 -44.75
N ASP A 429 19.75 -7.23 -46.07
CA ASP A 429 19.54 -5.87 -46.58
C ASP A 429 18.16 -5.32 -46.19
N ALA A 430 17.13 -6.16 -46.18
CA ALA A 430 15.79 -5.78 -45.72
C ALA A 430 15.79 -5.38 -44.24
N ALA A 431 16.45 -6.17 -43.37
CA ALA A 431 16.60 -5.82 -41.94
C ALA A 431 17.38 -4.53 -41.73
N LEU A 432 18.55 -4.40 -42.41
CA LEU A 432 19.44 -3.24 -42.25
C LEU A 432 18.78 -1.95 -42.74
N THR A 433 18.15 -2.01 -43.94
CA THR A 433 17.46 -0.85 -44.52
C THR A 433 16.27 -0.43 -43.67
N SER A 434 15.48 -1.38 -43.17
CA SER A 434 14.34 -1.11 -42.30
C SER A 434 14.81 -0.51 -40.95
N SER A 435 15.80 -1.09 -40.33
CA SER A 435 16.36 -0.61 -39.07
C SER A 435 16.90 0.82 -39.19
N ARG A 436 17.60 1.14 -40.28
CA ARG A 436 18.10 2.49 -40.55
C ARG A 436 16.98 3.49 -40.86
N ARG A 437 15.97 3.09 -41.63
CA ARG A 437 14.85 3.95 -42.03
C ARG A 437 13.95 4.28 -40.84
N LEU A 438 13.72 3.32 -39.97
CA LEU A 438 12.79 3.45 -38.85
C LEU A 438 13.45 4.01 -37.57
N LEU A 439 14.78 4.17 -37.53
CA LEU A 439 15.48 4.74 -36.37
C LEU A 439 14.90 6.09 -35.94
N GLY A 440 14.74 7.02 -36.87
CA GLY A 440 14.17 8.34 -36.57
C GLY A 440 12.72 8.28 -36.10
N PRO A 441 11.80 7.70 -36.88
CA PRO A 441 10.39 7.58 -36.52
C PRO A 441 10.17 6.87 -35.17
N ILE A 442 10.79 5.72 -34.92
CA ILE A 442 10.62 4.99 -33.65
C ILE A 442 11.18 5.80 -32.48
N THR A 443 12.41 6.35 -32.61
CA THR A 443 12.99 7.18 -31.54
C THR A 443 12.10 8.40 -31.23
N ALA A 444 11.57 9.06 -32.26
CA ALA A 444 10.68 10.21 -32.06
C ALA A 444 9.37 9.80 -31.37
N MET A 445 8.75 8.69 -31.79
CA MET A 445 7.51 8.17 -31.23
C MET A 445 7.69 7.76 -29.77
N THR A 446 8.72 6.95 -29.49
CA THR A 446 9.09 6.53 -28.14
C THR A 446 9.39 7.72 -27.22
N ALA A 447 10.18 8.70 -27.69
CA ALA A 447 10.48 9.90 -26.93
C ALA A 447 9.23 10.74 -26.66
N THR A 448 8.35 10.90 -27.65
CA THR A 448 7.10 11.65 -27.48
C THR A 448 6.21 11.00 -26.44
N LEU A 449 6.03 9.68 -26.49
CA LEU A 449 5.24 8.95 -25.50
C LEU A 449 5.84 9.06 -24.09
N ALA A 450 7.16 8.90 -23.95
CA ALA A 450 7.83 9.05 -22.66
C ALA A 450 7.65 10.46 -22.08
N VAL A 451 7.77 11.50 -22.92
CA VAL A 451 7.60 12.92 -22.52
C VAL A 451 6.13 13.21 -22.14
N VAL A 452 5.16 12.61 -22.80
CA VAL A 452 3.73 12.79 -22.47
C VAL A 452 3.40 12.26 -21.06
N TYR A 453 4.02 11.17 -20.64
CA TYR A 453 3.79 10.58 -19.30
C TYR A 453 4.68 11.21 -18.22
N ALA A 454 5.82 11.79 -18.57
CA ALA A 454 6.75 12.38 -17.61
C ALA A 454 6.10 13.39 -16.64
N PRO A 455 5.24 14.35 -17.07
CA PRO A 455 4.62 15.31 -16.15
C PRO A 455 3.81 14.67 -15.03
N ILE A 456 3.18 13.51 -15.27
CA ILE A 456 2.42 12.76 -14.27
C ILE A 456 3.34 12.29 -13.14
N GLY A 457 4.57 11.87 -13.47
CA GLY A 457 5.58 11.44 -12.50
C GLY A 457 6.16 12.59 -11.64
N PHE A 458 5.92 13.84 -12.00
CA PHE A 458 6.38 15.03 -11.29
C PHE A 458 5.25 15.81 -10.60
N LEU A 459 4.03 15.25 -10.54
CA LEU A 459 2.95 15.83 -9.75
C LEU A 459 3.36 15.93 -8.29
N SER A 460 2.88 16.96 -7.60
CA SER A 460 3.06 17.14 -6.16
C SER A 460 1.88 16.55 -5.38
N GLY A 461 2.08 16.39 -4.07
CA GLY A 461 1.05 15.90 -3.17
C GLY A 461 0.81 14.38 -3.27
N LEU A 462 -0.24 13.90 -2.62
CA LEU A 462 -0.61 12.48 -2.56
C LEU A 462 -0.80 11.87 -3.96
N SER A 463 -1.50 12.59 -4.85
CA SER A 463 -1.68 12.16 -6.25
C SER A 463 -0.34 11.95 -6.96
N GLY A 464 0.64 12.81 -6.70
CA GLY A 464 1.98 12.68 -7.28
C GLY A 464 2.69 11.42 -6.82
N VAL A 465 2.62 11.09 -5.54
CA VAL A 465 3.22 9.86 -5.00
C VAL A 465 2.56 8.62 -5.61
N LEU A 466 1.24 8.59 -5.66
CA LEU A 466 0.48 7.47 -6.22
C LEU A 466 0.78 7.25 -7.71
N PHE A 467 0.71 8.31 -8.52
CA PHE A 467 0.88 8.18 -9.97
C PHE A 467 2.33 8.17 -10.44
N ARG A 468 3.28 8.44 -9.57
CA ARG A 468 4.72 8.45 -9.91
C ARG A 468 5.18 7.09 -10.43
N GLU A 469 4.92 6.01 -9.69
CA GLU A 469 5.30 4.66 -10.11
C GLU A 469 4.61 4.26 -11.41
N PHE A 470 3.31 4.58 -11.57
CA PHE A 470 2.56 4.37 -12.80
C PHE A 470 3.21 5.05 -14.02
N ALA A 471 3.52 6.34 -13.91
CA ALA A 471 4.08 7.13 -15.00
C ALA A 471 5.48 6.63 -15.42
N PHE A 472 6.33 6.35 -14.45
CA PHE A 472 7.67 5.83 -14.72
C PHE A 472 7.63 4.39 -15.26
N ALA A 473 6.77 3.51 -14.72
CA ALA A 473 6.61 2.14 -15.23
C ALA A 473 6.21 2.15 -16.70
N LEU A 474 5.21 2.98 -17.05
CA LEU A 474 4.74 3.13 -18.43
C LEU A 474 5.81 3.74 -19.33
N GLY A 475 6.48 4.80 -18.88
CA GLY A 475 7.56 5.45 -19.63
C GLY A 475 8.73 4.51 -19.90
N VAL A 476 9.16 3.75 -18.91
CA VAL A 476 10.25 2.77 -19.04
C VAL A 476 9.84 1.62 -19.96
N ALA A 477 8.61 1.12 -19.87
CA ALA A 477 8.11 0.07 -20.76
C ALA A 477 8.17 0.50 -22.23
N VAL A 478 7.77 1.74 -22.53
CA VAL A 478 7.83 2.33 -23.88
C VAL A 478 9.29 2.49 -24.35
N LEU A 479 10.20 2.97 -23.48
CA LEU A 479 11.63 3.12 -23.81
C LEU A 479 12.28 1.76 -24.15
N ILE A 480 12.02 0.73 -23.34
CA ILE A 480 12.52 -0.62 -23.59
C ILE A 480 11.91 -1.21 -24.85
N SER A 481 10.63 -0.97 -25.11
CA SER A 481 9.96 -1.37 -26.35
C SER A 481 10.65 -0.80 -27.58
N GLY A 482 10.86 0.51 -27.61
CA GLY A 482 11.56 1.17 -28.72
C GLY A 482 12.97 0.61 -28.94
N PHE A 483 13.70 0.30 -27.84
CA PHE A 483 15.00 -0.34 -27.93
C PHE A 483 14.92 -1.76 -28.52
N VAL A 484 14.00 -2.60 -28.06
CA VAL A 484 13.78 -3.96 -28.56
C VAL A 484 13.32 -3.92 -30.02
N ALA A 485 12.44 -2.99 -30.37
CA ALA A 485 11.95 -2.79 -31.74
C ALA A 485 13.07 -2.39 -32.72
N LEU A 486 14.06 -1.60 -32.28
CA LEU A 486 15.19 -1.19 -33.11
C LEU A 486 16.31 -2.24 -33.18
N THR A 487 16.36 -3.18 -32.25
CA THR A 487 17.47 -4.17 -32.15
C THR A 487 17.04 -5.57 -32.52
N LEU A 488 16.08 -6.15 -31.83
CA LEU A 488 15.64 -7.53 -32.02
C LEU A 488 14.62 -7.68 -33.16
N SER A 489 13.62 -6.79 -33.25
CA SER A 489 12.51 -6.95 -34.19
C SER A 489 12.93 -7.00 -35.66
N PRO A 490 13.91 -6.20 -36.16
CA PRO A 490 14.35 -6.30 -37.56
C PRO A 490 14.95 -7.66 -37.90
N ILE A 491 15.69 -8.25 -36.94
CA ILE A 491 16.36 -9.56 -37.11
C ILE A 491 15.33 -10.68 -37.15
N LEU A 492 14.45 -10.71 -36.15
CA LEU A 492 13.39 -11.72 -36.09
C LEU A 492 12.49 -11.62 -37.32
N SER A 493 12.13 -10.41 -37.75
CA SER A 493 11.31 -10.18 -38.94
C SER A 493 11.98 -10.73 -40.20
N ALA A 494 13.28 -10.50 -40.37
CA ALA A 494 14.03 -11.02 -41.51
C ALA A 494 14.12 -12.55 -41.54
N TRP A 495 14.10 -13.21 -40.37
CA TRP A 495 14.13 -14.67 -40.28
C TRP A 495 12.76 -15.31 -40.48
N VAL A 496 11.69 -14.68 -39.99
CA VAL A 496 10.36 -15.25 -39.89
C VAL A 496 9.46 -14.88 -41.07
N CYS A 497 9.64 -13.67 -41.64
CA CYS A 497 8.82 -13.22 -42.77
C CYS A 497 9.12 -14.04 -44.03
N PRO A 498 8.07 -14.40 -44.82
CA PRO A 498 8.25 -15.15 -46.06
C PRO A 498 8.91 -14.31 -47.13
N ASP A 499 9.78 -14.96 -47.92
CA ASP A 499 10.40 -14.38 -49.11
C ASP A 499 9.38 -14.25 -50.29
N GLN A 500 9.80 -13.58 -51.35
CA GLN A 500 8.97 -13.40 -52.58
C GLN A 500 8.37 -14.74 -53.09
N GLY A 501 7.07 -14.73 -53.39
CA GLY A 501 6.37 -15.86 -53.98
C GLY A 501 5.87 -16.95 -53.01
N HIS A 502 6.24 -16.89 -51.72
CA HIS A 502 5.79 -17.86 -50.72
C HIS A 502 4.68 -17.34 -49.79
N GLU A 503 3.91 -16.34 -50.27
CA GLU A 503 2.76 -15.81 -49.50
C GLU A 503 1.59 -16.80 -49.48
N SER A 504 0.97 -16.95 -48.30
CA SER A 504 -0.24 -17.77 -48.16
C SER A 504 -1.43 -17.16 -48.89
N ALA A 505 -2.44 -17.96 -49.23
CA ALA A 505 -3.68 -17.47 -49.83
C ALA A 505 -4.39 -16.42 -48.96
N THR A 506 -4.31 -16.59 -47.63
CA THR A 506 -4.85 -15.65 -46.65
C THR A 506 -4.11 -14.31 -46.69
N THR A 507 -2.79 -14.31 -46.73
CA THR A 507 -1.97 -13.09 -46.86
C THR A 507 -2.31 -12.31 -48.13
N ARG A 508 -2.46 -13.00 -49.26
CA ARG A 508 -2.86 -12.39 -50.55
C ARG A 508 -4.28 -11.81 -50.53
N TRP A 509 -5.19 -12.44 -49.81
CA TRP A 509 -6.55 -11.93 -49.64
C TRP A 509 -6.57 -10.67 -48.78
N VAL A 510 -5.86 -10.66 -47.64
CA VAL A 510 -5.72 -9.49 -46.77
C VAL A 510 -5.07 -8.33 -47.52
N ASN A 511 -3.93 -8.55 -48.19
CA ASN A 511 -3.26 -7.51 -48.98
C ASN A 511 -4.19 -6.87 -50.03
N ARG A 512 -4.99 -7.67 -50.77
CA ARG A 512 -5.96 -7.14 -51.73
C ARG A 512 -7.04 -6.25 -51.09
N ARG A 513 -7.45 -6.55 -49.85
CA ARG A 513 -8.39 -5.70 -49.12
C ARG A 513 -7.74 -4.41 -48.69
N PHE A 514 -6.49 -4.48 -48.21
CA PHE A 514 -5.70 -3.30 -47.86
C PHE A 514 -5.44 -2.37 -49.05
N ASP A 515 -5.14 -2.90 -50.23
CA ASP A 515 -4.94 -2.08 -51.43
C ASP A 515 -6.21 -1.26 -51.77
N ARG A 516 -7.41 -1.88 -51.66
CA ARG A 516 -8.67 -1.15 -51.84
C ARG A 516 -8.88 -0.06 -50.79
N THR A 517 -8.53 -0.35 -49.53
CA THR A 517 -8.63 0.63 -48.45
C THR A 517 -7.64 1.78 -48.66
N ALA A 518 -6.44 1.48 -49.14
CA ALA A 518 -5.44 2.48 -49.52
C ALA A 518 -5.93 3.41 -50.63
N ASP A 519 -6.62 2.86 -51.66
CA ASP A 519 -7.22 3.66 -52.74
C ASP A 519 -8.36 4.58 -52.23
N ILE A 520 -9.15 4.11 -51.24
CA ILE A 520 -10.18 4.94 -50.60
C ILE A 520 -9.51 6.03 -49.78
N TYR A 521 -8.51 5.69 -48.99
CA TYR A 521 -7.76 6.62 -48.19
C TYR A 521 -7.06 7.70 -49.03
N ALA A 522 -6.42 7.31 -50.12
CA ALA A 522 -5.82 8.25 -51.06
C ALA A 522 -6.84 9.28 -51.58
N ARG A 523 -8.07 8.86 -51.94
CA ARG A 523 -9.15 9.76 -52.34
C ARG A 523 -9.60 10.71 -51.22
N VAL A 524 -9.68 10.20 -49.99
CA VAL A 524 -10.01 11.03 -48.82
C VAL A 524 -8.92 12.06 -48.54
N VAL A 525 -7.65 11.66 -48.67
CA VAL A 525 -6.50 12.60 -48.50
C VAL A 525 -6.53 13.67 -49.59
N ASP A 526 -6.75 13.30 -50.86
CA ASP A 526 -6.88 14.25 -51.97
C ASP A 526 -8.03 15.24 -51.74
N PHE A 527 -9.18 14.75 -51.28
CA PHE A 527 -10.31 15.60 -50.89
C PHE A 527 -9.92 16.53 -49.73
N SER A 528 -9.29 16.02 -48.69
CA SER A 528 -8.84 16.81 -47.53
C SER A 528 -7.83 17.88 -47.94
N LEU A 529 -6.90 17.59 -48.82
CA LEU A 529 -5.93 18.55 -49.32
C LEU A 529 -6.58 19.63 -50.17
N LYS A 530 -7.60 19.30 -50.97
CA LYS A 530 -8.39 20.28 -51.75
C LYS A 530 -9.16 21.26 -50.84
N TRP A 531 -9.71 20.73 -49.72
CA TRP A 531 -10.53 21.46 -48.76
C TRP A 531 -9.75 21.84 -47.50
N ARG A 532 -8.40 21.92 -47.58
CA ARG A 532 -7.52 22.12 -46.42
C ARG A 532 -7.88 23.31 -45.55
N TYR A 533 -8.22 24.49 -46.16
CA TYR A 533 -8.56 25.69 -45.41
C TYR A 533 -9.89 25.55 -44.66
N GLN A 534 -10.89 24.97 -45.25
CA GLN A 534 -12.19 24.70 -44.63
C GLN A 534 -12.08 23.68 -43.49
N LEU A 535 -11.28 22.64 -43.69
CA LEU A 535 -11.02 21.65 -42.65
C LEU A 535 -10.22 22.26 -41.47
N ILE A 536 -9.21 23.10 -41.74
CA ILE A 536 -8.47 23.82 -40.69
C ILE A 536 -9.42 24.74 -39.94
N THR A 537 -10.25 25.52 -40.65
CA THR A 537 -11.21 26.44 -39.99
C THR A 537 -12.22 25.67 -39.15
N ALA A 538 -12.76 24.55 -39.64
CA ALA A 538 -13.64 23.71 -38.87
C ALA A 538 -12.96 23.11 -37.64
N SER A 539 -11.72 22.63 -37.76
CA SER A 539 -10.92 22.09 -36.65
C SER A 539 -10.66 23.14 -35.56
N VAL A 540 -10.29 24.35 -35.97
CA VAL A 540 -10.09 25.48 -35.05
C VAL A 540 -11.41 25.86 -34.36
N PHE A 541 -12.51 25.90 -35.12
CA PHE A 541 -13.84 26.16 -34.56
C PHE A 541 -14.25 25.14 -33.50
N PHE A 542 -14.10 23.83 -33.77
CA PHE A 542 -14.38 22.77 -32.80
C PHE A 542 -13.44 22.85 -31.59
N SER A 543 -12.16 23.16 -31.79
CA SER A 543 -11.22 23.35 -30.68
C SER A 543 -11.60 24.55 -29.80
N LEU A 544 -12.06 25.66 -30.40
CA LEU A 544 -12.57 26.80 -29.64
C LEU A 544 -13.88 26.48 -28.91
N LEU A 545 -14.74 25.66 -29.52
CA LEU A 545 -16.00 25.23 -28.89
C LEU A 545 -15.78 24.32 -27.68
N SER A 546 -14.67 23.61 -27.63
CA SER A 546 -14.33 22.76 -26.47
C SER A 546 -14.07 23.58 -25.19
N ALA A 547 -13.60 24.83 -25.30
CA ALA A 547 -13.35 25.70 -24.16
C ALA A 547 -14.62 26.04 -23.36
N PRO A 548 -15.73 26.55 -23.97
CA PRO A 548 -16.97 26.76 -23.23
C PRO A 548 -17.59 25.44 -22.73
N LEU A 549 -17.49 24.35 -23.49
CA LEU A 549 -17.97 23.04 -23.00
C LEU A 549 -17.23 22.62 -21.73
N TYR A 550 -15.91 22.81 -21.66
CA TYR A 550 -15.14 22.56 -20.46
C TYR A 550 -15.51 23.50 -19.29
N LEU A 551 -15.76 24.79 -19.58
CA LEU A 551 -16.13 25.77 -18.55
C LEU A 551 -17.51 25.50 -17.95
N PHE A 552 -18.45 25.01 -18.75
CA PHE A 552 -19.81 24.71 -18.34
C PHE A 552 -20.02 23.25 -17.90
N SER A 553 -19.01 22.38 -18.04
CA SER A 553 -19.09 21.01 -17.50
C SER A 553 -19.07 21.02 -15.99
N LEU A 554 -19.85 20.15 -15.37
CA LEU A 554 -19.79 19.86 -13.94
C LEU A 554 -18.39 19.33 -13.60
N LYS A 555 -17.76 19.97 -12.61
CA LYS A 555 -16.43 19.58 -12.14
C LYS A 555 -16.61 18.78 -10.85
N GLU A 556 -16.84 17.49 -11.00
CA GLU A 556 -16.96 16.56 -9.90
C GLU A 556 -15.75 15.62 -9.88
N LEU A 557 -15.22 15.36 -8.69
CA LEU A 557 -14.08 14.46 -8.51
C LEU A 557 -14.51 12.99 -8.70
N SER A 558 -15.77 12.67 -8.43
CA SER A 558 -16.41 11.38 -8.65
C SER A 558 -17.85 11.59 -9.10
N PRO A 559 -18.39 10.71 -9.97
CA PRO A 559 -19.80 10.75 -10.28
C PRO A 559 -20.63 10.62 -9.00
N VAL A 560 -21.62 11.48 -8.83
CA VAL A 560 -22.64 11.32 -7.79
C VAL A 560 -23.63 10.29 -8.33
N GLU A 561 -23.69 9.12 -7.69
CA GLU A 561 -24.74 8.13 -7.96
C GLU A 561 -26.07 8.53 -7.33
#